data_62a69f9563892c2c5b8aef7cded45e07
#
_entry.id   62a69f9563892c2c5b8aef7cded45e07
#
_cell.length_a   1.000
_cell.length_b   1.000
_cell.length_c   1.000
_cell.angle_alpha   90.00
_cell.angle_beta   90.00
_cell.angle_gamma   90.00
#
_symmetry.space_group_name_H-M   'P 1'
#
loop_
_entity.id
_entity.type
_entity.pdbx_description
1 polymer ?
#
loop_
_entity_poly.entity_id
_entity_poly.type
_entity_poly.pdbx_seq_one_letter_code
_entity_poly.pdbx_strand_id
1 'polypeptide(L)'
;CGGAGTGRHFALAETARIMAARGLLQSDKTAVVDLALYPNSGAEKLFLQDLYAALHAPGEIVIFEHYESCHAAFLKTLADLAVKGGAPLSSRYLVNKEGILVDAGTALAPGAVSSITPCGKYLIFFSRKGRDALADKFGAPFVAAVGDVCATSAFAREDLAALAAQQLNALAQKVSARLGLTLSAGADVRDYVAAQCSKEKGAAGLAECCDKMFRALSEYCLQTDAKLTGTVTLTAKPEGVWFCLNDQPEQELSALLPAEYTGAAEAV
;
A
#
# COMPACT_ATOMS: atom_id res chain seq x y z
N CYS A 1 -9.79 8.83 -6.12
CA CYS A 1 -11.03 8.02 -6.15
C CYS A 1 -10.85 6.83 -7.08
N GLY A 2 -11.51 5.70 -6.79
CA GLY A 2 -11.52 4.52 -7.66
C GLY A 2 -11.88 3.25 -6.92
N GLY A 3 -12.34 2.22 -7.63
CA GLY A 3 -12.69 0.93 -7.07
C GLY A 3 -11.52 0.20 -6.40
N ALA A 4 -11.81 -0.95 -5.81
CA ALA A 4 -10.75 -1.83 -5.32
C ALA A 4 -9.88 -2.30 -6.50
N GLY A 5 -8.59 -2.48 -6.26
CA GLY A 5 -7.66 -3.00 -7.27
C GLY A 5 -7.28 -2.04 -8.42
N THR A 6 -7.72 -0.78 -8.39
CA THR A 6 -7.41 0.22 -9.44
C THR A 6 -6.05 0.92 -9.27
N GLY A 7 -5.18 0.41 -8.40
CA GLY A 7 -3.81 0.91 -8.26
C GLY A 7 -3.65 2.27 -7.56
N ARG A 8 -4.62 2.74 -6.78
CA ARG A 8 -4.57 4.05 -6.08
C ARG A 8 -3.30 4.22 -5.25
N HIS A 9 -2.95 3.21 -4.45
CA HIS A 9 -1.72 3.23 -3.63
C HIS A 9 -0.46 3.29 -4.49
N PHE A 10 -0.42 2.48 -5.54
CA PHE A 10 0.70 2.47 -6.48
C PHE A 10 0.86 3.83 -7.16
N ALA A 11 -0.23 4.40 -7.67
CA ALA A 11 -0.21 5.70 -8.32
C ALA A 11 0.27 6.81 -7.38
N LEU A 12 -0.20 6.81 -6.11
CA LEU A 12 0.24 7.79 -5.12
C LEU A 12 1.71 7.59 -4.74
N ALA A 13 2.14 6.35 -4.50
CA ALA A 13 3.53 6.05 -4.16
C ALA A 13 4.49 6.48 -5.27
N GLU A 14 4.15 6.19 -6.53
CA GLU A 14 4.95 6.60 -7.68
C GLU A 14 4.96 8.13 -7.86
N THR A 15 3.82 8.79 -7.63
CA THR A 15 3.74 10.26 -7.62
C THR A 15 4.63 10.85 -6.53
N ALA A 16 4.57 10.33 -5.31
CA ALA A 16 5.41 10.78 -4.20
C ALA A 16 6.90 10.61 -4.52
N ARG A 17 7.29 9.47 -5.10
CA ARG A 17 8.66 9.20 -5.54
C ARG A 17 9.14 10.20 -6.59
N ILE A 18 8.31 10.49 -7.60
CA ILE A 18 8.62 11.47 -8.63
C ILE A 18 8.74 12.88 -8.05
N MET A 19 7.82 13.27 -7.16
CA MET A 19 7.83 14.57 -6.51
C MET A 19 9.09 14.74 -5.63
N ALA A 20 9.45 13.72 -4.86
CA ALA A 20 10.68 13.70 -4.06
C ALA A 20 11.93 13.81 -4.94
N ALA A 21 12.00 13.05 -6.03
CA ALA A 21 13.12 13.11 -6.98
C ALA A 21 13.26 14.49 -7.65
N ARG A 22 12.17 15.25 -7.75
CA ARG A 22 12.16 16.64 -8.28
C ARG A 22 12.36 17.70 -7.21
N GLY A 23 12.56 17.32 -5.94
CA GLY A 23 12.71 18.24 -4.83
C GLY A 23 11.42 18.97 -4.42
N LEU A 24 10.24 18.49 -4.86
CA LEU A 24 8.93 19.03 -4.48
C LEU A 24 8.47 18.49 -3.12
N LEU A 25 8.98 17.34 -2.71
CA LEU A 25 8.84 16.74 -1.38
C LEU A 25 10.24 16.48 -0.81
N GLN A 26 10.37 16.52 0.51
CA GLN A 26 11.62 16.15 1.20
C GLN A 26 11.82 14.62 1.22
N SER A 27 10.74 13.86 1.16
CA SER A 27 10.75 12.40 1.18
C SER A 27 9.53 11.82 0.45
N ASP A 28 9.69 10.64 -0.11
CA ASP A 28 8.60 9.83 -0.69
C ASP A 28 7.81 9.03 0.35
N LYS A 29 8.21 9.14 1.65
CA LYS A 29 7.53 8.43 2.73
C LYS A 29 6.12 8.97 2.95
N THR A 30 5.19 8.06 3.18
CA THR A 30 3.79 8.34 3.48
C THR A 30 3.41 7.76 4.83
N ALA A 31 2.53 8.44 5.55
CA ALA A 31 1.87 7.89 6.73
C ALA A 31 0.43 7.47 6.36
N VAL A 32 -0.06 6.38 6.91
CA VAL A 32 -1.42 5.87 6.63
C VAL A 32 -2.20 5.81 7.92
N VAL A 33 -3.42 6.34 7.89
CA VAL A 33 -4.41 6.24 8.98
C VAL A 33 -5.61 5.47 8.46
N ASP A 34 -5.77 4.23 8.93
CA ASP A 34 -6.94 3.41 8.60
C ASP A 34 -8.11 3.78 9.49
N LEU A 35 -9.06 4.51 8.92
CA LEU A 35 -10.22 5.02 9.64
C LEU A 35 -11.23 3.93 10.03
N ALA A 36 -11.12 2.71 9.49
CA ALA A 36 -11.94 1.58 9.91
C ALA A 36 -11.64 1.12 11.34
N LEU A 37 -10.48 1.48 11.88
CA LEU A 37 -10.10 1.19 13.26
C LEU A 37 -10.89 2.01 14.30
N TYR A 38 -11.63 3.04 13.86
CA TYR A 38 -12.35 3.99 14.75
C TYR A 38 -13.85 4.00 14.47
N PRO A 39 -14.59 2.87 14.63
CA PRO A 39 -15.98 2.75 14.25
C PRO A 39 -16.96 3.40 15.27
N ASN A 40 -16.48 3.72 16.48
CA ASN A 40 -17.30 4.26 17.56
C ASN A 40 -16.54 5.33 18.37
N SER A 41 -17.28 6.10 19.16
CA SER A 41 -16.72 7.20 19.98
C SER A 41 -15.70 6.77 21.03
N GLY A 42 -15.74 5.51 21.48
CA GLY A 42 -14.77 4.98 22.45
C GLY A 42 -13.35 4.89 21.90
N ALA A 43 -13.17 4.93 20.59
CA ALA A 43 -11.86 4.91 19.94
C ALA A 43 -11.15 6.29 19.89
N GLU A 44 -11.68 7.34 20.54
CA GLU A 44 -11.17 8.71 20.43
C GLU A 44 -9.68 8.82 20.77
N LYS A 45 -9.25 8.22 21.87
CA LYS A 45 -7.83 8.29 22.28
C LYS A 45 -6.90 7.65 21.24
N LEU A 46 -7.29 6.50 20.71
CA LEU A 46 -6.54 5.81 19.67
C LEU A 46 -6.49 6.64 18.39
N PHE A 47 -7.64 7.14 17.95
CA PHE A 47 -7.74 8.01 16.77
C PHE A 47 -6.84 9.24 16.89
N LEU A 48 -6.90 9.96 18.01
CA LEU A 48 -6.09 11.16 18.23
C LEU A 48 -4.60 10.83 18.27
N GLN A 49 -4.22 9.70 18.89
CA GLN A 49 -2.82 9.26 18.94
C GLN A 49 -2.29 8.95 17.54
N ASP A 50 -3.03 8.18 16.75
CA ASP A 50 -2.61 7.77 15.41
C ASP A 50 -2.62 8.96 14.44
N LEU A 51 -3.61 9.84 14.54
CA LEU A 51 -3.65 11.09 13.77
C LEU A 51 -2.46 11.98 14.11
N TYR A 52 -2.17 12.19 15.41
CA TYR A 52 -1.04 13.00 15.84
C TYR A 52 0.28 12.41 15.35
N ALA A 53 0.48 11.11 15.51
CA ALA A 53 1.66 10.41 15.04
C ALA A 53 1.84 10.53 13.51
N ALA A 54 0.76 10.37 12.74
CA ALA A 54 0.79 10.50 11.28
C ALA A 54 1.16 11.92 10.83
N LEU A 55 0.59 12.95 11.49
CA LEU A 55 0.88 14.35 11.17
C LEU A 55 2.31 14.76 11.54
N HIS A 56 2.96 14.09 12.49
CA HIS A 56 4.34 14.36 12.91
C HIS A 56 5.35 13.35 12.35
N ALA A 57 4.89 12.34 11.59
CA ALA A 57 5.76 11.38 10.92
C ALA A 57 6.69 12.07 9.91
N PRO A 58 7.88 11.51 9.62
CA PRO A 58 8.70 11.97 8.52
C PRO A 58 7.96 11.75 7.20
N GLY A 59 8.08 12.67 6.27
CA GLY A 59 7.33 12.70 5.03
C GLY A 59 6.15 13.66 5.09
N GLU A 60 5.69 14.10 3.93
CA GLU A 60 4.75 15.21 3.81
C GLU A 60 3.35 14.75 3.40
N ILE A 61 3.14 13.44 3.24
CA ILE A 61 1.88 12.86 2.79
C ILE A 61 1.27 12.01 3.90
N VAL A 62 0.00 12.30 4.25
CA VAL A 62 -0.83 11.49 5.14
C VAL A 62 -2.04 10.98 4.36
N ILE A 63 -2.23 9.66 4.36
CA ILE A 63 -3.29 8.96 3.64
C ILE A 63 -4.37 8.54 4.64
N PHE A 64 -5.62 8.87 4.35
CA PHE A 64 -6.79 8.44 5.10
C PHE A 64 -7.59 7.44 4.28
N GLU A 65 -7.79 6.24 4.86
CA GLU A 65 -8.50 5.14 4.21
C GLU A 65 -9.77 4.75 4.96
N HIS A 66 -10.69 4.09 4.27
CA HIS A 66 -11.90 3.48 4.83
C HIS A 66 -12.76 4.45 5.67
N TYR A 67 -12.84 5.72 5.25
CA TYR A 67 -13.62 6.75 5.96
C TYR A 67 -15.10 6.39 6.10
N GLU A 68 -15.61 5.50 5.24
CA GLU A 68 -17.00 5.05 5.27
C GLU A 68 -17.36 4.33 6.58
N SER A 69 -16.39 3.69 7.21
CA SER A 69 -16.53 2.92 8.46
C SER A 69 -16.20 3.73 9.71
N CYS A 70 -15.74 4.96 9.56
CA CYS A 70 -15.30 5.81 10.65
C CYS A 70 -16.48 6.48 11.39
N HIS A 71 -16.34 6.69 12.69
CA HIS A 71 -17.33 7.43 13.49
C HIS A 71 -17.42 8.90 13.05
N ALA A 72 -18.64 9.45 13.00
CA ALA A 72 -18.91 10.78 12.48
C ALA A 72 -18.16 11.92 13.20
N ALA A 73 -17.93 11.79 14.51
CA ALA A 73 -17.18 12.81 15.27
C ALA A 73 -15.73 12.93 14.77
N PHE A 74 -15.07 11.83 14.42
CA PHE A 74 -13.71 11.82 13.92
C PHE A 74 -13.62 12.33 12.47
N LEU A 75 -14.62 12.02 11.65
CA LEU A 75 -14.76 12.61 10.31
C LEU A 75 -14.91 14.13 10.40
N LYS A 76 -15.64 14.65 11.40
CA LYS A 76 -15.75 16.09 11.64
C LYS A 76 -14.40 16.70 12.02
N THR A 77 -13.60 16.02 12.86
CA THR A 77 -12.25 16.46 13.21
C THR A 77 -11.37 16.57 11.96
N LEU A 78 -11.42 15.57 11.07
CA LEU A 78 -10.68 15.59 9.81
C LEU A 78 -11.20 16.67 8.84
N ALA A 79 -12.50 16.90 8.81
CA ALA A 79 -13.08 17.99 8.03
C ALA A 79 -12.62 19.36 8.54
N ASP A 80 -12.62 19.58 9.84
CA ASP A 80 -12.13 20.82 10.45
C ASP A 80 -10.64 21.03 10.18
N LEU A 81 -9.84 19.96 10.24
CA LEU A 81 -8.43 19.99 9.91
C LEU A 81 -8.19 20.44 8.45
N ALA A 82 -8.96 19.90 7.51
CA ALA A 82 -8.82 20.22 6.09
C ALA A 82 -9.39 21.60 5.71
N VAL A 83 -10.52 22.00 6.31
CA VAL A 83 -11.24 23.24 5.96
C VAL A 83 -10.69 24.45 6.71
N LYS A 84 -10.41 24.28 8.00
CA LYS A 84 -10.02 25.37 8.91
C LYS A 84 -8.51 25.44 9.16
N GLY A 85 -7.75 24.45 8.68
CA GLY A 85 -6.32 24.33 8.98
C GLY A 85 -6.02 23.93 10.43
N GLY A 86 -7.03 23.43 11.16
CA GLY A 86 -6.88 22.95 12.53
C GLY A 86 -8.19 22.46 13.12
N ALA A 87 -8.10 21.48 14.00
CA ALA A 87 -9.23 20.91 14.70
C ALA A 87 -9.04 21.03 16.22
N PRO A 88 -10.02 21.57 16.97
CA PRO A 88 -9.95 21.59 18.42
C PRO A 88 -10.05 20.18 18.98
N LEU A 89 -9.37 19.93 20.08
CA LEU A 89 -9.45 18.68 20.83
C LEU A 89 -10.49 18.79 21.95
N SER A 90 -11.11 17.67 22.31
CA SER A 90 -12.08 17.58 23.40
C SER A 90 -11.44 17.80 24.77
N SER A 91 -10.16 17.52 24.92
CA SER A 91 -9.34 17.69 26.11
C SER A 91 -8.01 18.36 25.77
N ARG A 92 -7.23 18.68 26.81
CA ARG A 92 -5.84 19.12 26.65
C ARG A 92 -4.92 17.91 26.78
N TYR A 93 -3.91 17.86 25.93
CA TYR A 93 -2.95 16.76 25.91
C TYR A 93 -1.54 17.29 26.08
N LEU A 94 -0.72 16.55 26.81
CA LEU A 94 0.74 16.72 26.84
C LEU A 94 1.36 15.70 25.91
N VAL A 95 2.37 16.12 25.19
CA VAL A 95 3.19 15.22 24.37
C VAL A 95 4.37 14.76 25.21
N ASN A 96 4.46 13.47 25.48
CA ASN A 96 5.60 12.91 26.20
C ASN A 96 6.85 12.83 25.28
N LYS A 97 8.00 12.40 25.84
CA LYS A 97 9.26 12.27 25.08
C LYS A 97 9.20 11.25 23.95
N GLU A 98 8.23 10.36 23.98
CA GLU A 98 8.00 9.31 22.99
C GLU A 98 7.01 9.76 21.90
N GLY A 99 6.52 11.01 21.95
CA GLY A 99 5.53 11.53 20.99
C GLY A 99 4.09 11.08 21.26
N ILE A 100 3.83 10.53 22.46
CA ILE A 100 2.49 10.05 22.84
C ILE A 100 1.69 11.17 23.48
N LEU A 101 0.42 11.30 23.07
CA LEU A 101 -0.54 12.22 23.66
C LEU A 101 -1.05 11.66 24.99
N VAL A 102 -0.74 12.35 26.08
CA VAL A 102 -1.23 12.05 27.43
C VAL A 102 -2.26 13.08 27.84
N ASP A 103 -3.45 12.66 28.24
CA ASP A 103 -4.51 13.57 28.69
C ASP A 103 -4.02 14.37 29.90
N ALA A 104 -4.00 15.69 29.77
CA ALA A 104 -3.58 16.61 30.83
C ALA A 104 -4.74 16.94 31.80
N GLY A 105 -5.95 16.45 31.56
CA GLY A 105 -7.14 16.75 32.32
C GLY A 105 -7.41 18.26 32.41
N THR A 106 -7.68 18.75 33.62
CA THR A 106 -7.92 20.19 33.89
C THR A 106 -6.63 20.97 34.18
N ALA A 107 -5.48 20.33 34.17
CA ALA A 107 -4.21 20.98 34.48
C ALA A 107 -3.84 22.03 33.43
N LEU A 108 -3.49 23.24 33.87
CA LEU A 108 -2.90 24.28 33.07
C LEU A 108 -1.38 24.03 32.94
N ALA A 109 -1.04 22.93 32.24
CA ALA A 109 0.37 22.59 32.04
C ALA A 109 0.95 23.39 30.86
N PRO A 110 2.13 24.01 31.01
CA PRO A 110 2.84 24.62 29.89
C PRO A 110 3.10 23.58 28.79
N GLY A 111 2.85 23.93 27.54
CA GLY A 111 3.01 23.01 26.40
C GLY A 111 1.86 22.06 26.14
N ALA A 112 0.72 22.22 26.85
CA ALA A 112 -0.46 21.42 26.54
C ALA A 112 -1.04 21.79 25.18
N VAL A 113 -1.29 20.75 24.36
CA VAL A 113 -1.91 20.82 23.04
C VAL A 113 -3.43 20.77 23.18
N SER A 114 -4.14 21.77 22.67
CA SER A 114 -5.61 21.85 22.67
C SER A 114 -6.21 21.82 21.27
N SER A 115 -5.36 21.75 20.24
CA SER A 115 -5.77 21.64 18.84
C SER A 115 -4.71 20.86 18.05
N ILE A 116 -5.15 20.20 16.99
CA ILE A 116 -4.28 19.56 15.99
C ILE A 116 -4.28 20.40 14.73
N THR A 117 -3.12 20.54 14.10
CA THR A 117 -2.94 21.22 12.81
C THR A 117 -2.36 20.26 11.78
N PRO A 118 -2.53 20.50 10.47
CA PRO A 118 -2.01 19.61 9.43
C PRO A 118 -0.49 19.62 9.29
N CYS A 119 0.23 20.49 10.02
CA CYS A 119 1.70 20.55 10.04
C CYS A 119 2.35 20.64 8.65
N GLY A 120 1.69 21.28 7.68
CA GLY A 120 2.19 21.39 6.30
C GLY A 120 2.08 20.09 5.48
N LYS A 121 1.31 19.11 5.93
CA LYS A 121 1.12 17.84 5.23
C LYS A 121 0.10 17.93 4.09
N TYR A 122 0.30 17.12 3.06
CA TYR A 122 -0.71 16.78 2.08
C TYR A 122 -1.66 15.74 2.69
N LEU A 123 -2.95 16.07 2.80
CA LEU A 123 -3.98 15.18 3.33
C LEU A 123 -4.68 14.49 2.15
N ILE A 124 -4.45 13.20 1.98
CA ILE A 124 -4.98 12.41 0.86
C ILE A 124 -6.08 11.48 1.37
N PHE A 125 -7.28 11.63 0.82
CA PHE A 125 -8.42 10.78 1.16
C PHE A 125 -8.67 9.75 0.06
N PHE A 126 -8.54 8.47 0.39
CA PHE A 126 -8.89 7.40 -0.53
C PHE A 126 -10.37 7.08 -0.45
N SER A 127 -11.05 7.20 -1.59
CA SER A 127 -12.47 6.87 -1.74
C SER A 127 -12.66 5.77 -2.79
N ARG A 128 -13.52 4.82 -2.50
CA ARG A 128 -14.00 3.83 -3.49
C ARG A 128 -15.09 4.40 -4.38
N LYS A 129 -15.70 5.48 -3.93
CA LYS A 129 -16.79 6.20 -4.61
C LYS A 129 -16.30 7.58 -5.04
N GLY A 130 -17.07 8.26 -5.87
CA GLY A 130 -16.74 9.60 -6.35
C GLY A 130 -16.87 10.69 -5.29
N ARG A 131 -16.75 11.94 -5.74
CA ARG A 131 -16.78 13.15 -4.92
C ARG A 131 -18.07 13.30 -4.11
N ASP A 132 -19.22 12.87 -4.66
CA ASP A 132 -20.51 13.00 -3.99
C ASP A 132 -20.60 12.20 -2.70
N ALA A 133 -19.98 11.02 -2.67
CA ALA A 133 -19.93 10.19 -1.45
C ALA A 133 -19.08 10.81 -0.33
N LEU A 134 -18.14 11.69 -0.65
CA LEU A 134 -17.40 12.49 0.32
C LEU A 134 -18.32 13.59 0.91
N ALA A 135 -19.18 14.19 0.08
CA ALA A 135 -20.15 15.21 0.55
C ALA A 135 -21.12 14.62 1.58
N ASP A 136 -21.60 13.40 1.35
CA ASP A 136 -22.52 12.71 2.26
C ASP A 136 -21.92 12.46 3.65
N LYS A 137 -20.60 12.23 3.71
CA LYS A 137 -19.89 11.89 4.95
C LYS A 137 -19.26 13.09 5.65
N PHE A 138 -18.62 13.97 4.90
CA PHE A 138 -17.84 15.09 5.43
C PHE A 138 -18.57 16.45 5.34
N GLY A 139 -19.62 16.51 4.52
CA GLY A 139 -20.38 17.74 4.24
C GLY A 139 -19.80 18.58 3.09
N ALA A 140 -20.62 19.49 2.59
CA ALA A 140 -20.28 20.35 1.45
C ALA A 140 -19.05 21.26 1.67
N PRO A 141 -18.79 21.83 2.87
CA PRO A 141 -17.61 22.66 3.11
C PRO A 141 -16.30 21.90 2.91
N PHE A 142 -16.26 20.62 3.33
CA PHE A 142 -15.10 19.76 3.11
C PHE A 142 -14.84 19.53 1.61
N VAL A 143 -15.88 19.17 0.87
CA VAL A 143 -15.77 18.92 -0.58
C VAL A 143 -15.36 20.17 -1.34
N ALA A 144 -15.79 21.36 -0.88
CA ALA A 144 -15.34 22.62 -1.45
C ALA A 144 -13.87 22.93 -1.17
N ALA A 145 -13.34 22.47 -0.01
CA ALA A 145 -11.95 22.63 0.37
C ALA A 145 -11.02 21.58 -0.27
N VAL A 146 -11.58 20.44 -0.73
CA VAL A 146 -10.79 19.43 -1.47
C VAL A 146 -10.32 20.07 -2.78
N GLY A 147 -9.01 20.04 -3.00
CA GLY A 147 -8.39 20.49 -4.24
C GLY A 147 -8.71 19.56 -5.42
N ASP A 148 -7.70 18.87 -5.92
CA ASP A 148 -7.85 17.97 -7.05
C ASP A 148 -8.45 16.61 -6.67
N VAL A 149 -9.33 16.11 -7.53
CA VAL A 149 -9.88 14.75 -7.42
C VAL A 149 -9.34 13.91 -8.57
N CYS A 150 -8.38 13.03 -8.25
CA CYS A 150 -7.85 12.09 -9.21
C CYS A 150 -8.70 10.82 -9.21
N ALA A 151 -9.14 10.38 -10.39
CA ALA A 151 -9.87 9.14 -10.55
C ALA A 151 -8.96 8.07 -11.17
N THR A 152 -8.98 6.87 -10.61
CA THR A 152 -8.34 5.69 -11.19
C THR A 152 -9.42 4.75 -11.72
N SER A 153 -9.20 4.22 -12.92
CA SER A 153 -10.05 3.20 -13.55
C SER A 153 -9.45 1.81 -13.39
N ALA A 154 -10.24 0.78 -13.71
CA ALA A 154 -9.69 -0.56 -13.85
C ALA A 154 -8.62 -0.57 -14.95
N PHE A 155 -7.57 -1.37 -14.77
CA PHE A 155 -6.51 -1.52 -15.76
C PHE A 155 -7.05 -2.14 -17.05
N ALA A 156 -6.66 -1.58 -18.19
CA ALA A 156 -6.85 -2.22 -19.48
C ALA A 156 -5.91 -3.43 -19.61
N ARG A 157 -6.19 -4.32 -20.56
CA ARG A 157 -5.38 -5.52 -20.78
C ARG A 157 -3.92 -5.17 -21.14
N GLU A 158 -3.74 -4.12 -21.92
CA GLU A 158 -2.43 -3.63 -22.31
C GLU A 158 -1.64 -3.10 -21.11
N ASP A 159 -2.31 -2.37 -20.19
CA ASP A 159 -1.70 -1.87 -18.96
C ASP A 159 -1.22 -3.02 -18.07
N LEU A 160 -2.04 -4.07 -17.92
CA LEU A 160 -1.69 -5.26 -17.14
C LEU A 160 -0.49 -6.00 -17.76
N ALA A 161 -0.43 -6.11 -19.08
CA ALA A 161 0.71 -6.71 -19.77
C ALA A 161 2.00 -5.90 -19.56
N ALA A 162 1.91 -4.57 -19.59
CA ALA A 162 3.05 -3.68 -19.33
C ALA A 162 3.53 -3.79 -17.87
N LEU A 163 2.59 -3.79 -16.91
CA LEU A 163 2.90 -3.97 -15.49
C LEU A 163 3.51 -5.35 -15.23
N ALA A 164 2.99 -6.42 -15.83
CA ALA A 164 3.54 -7.76 -15.70
C ALA A 164 4.97 -7.84 -16.25
N ALA A 165 5.25 -7.21 -17.40
CA ALA A 165 6.60 -7.12 -17.95
C ALA A 165 7.55 -6.36 -16.99
N GLN A 166 7.09 -5.27 -16.37
CA GLN A 166 7.88 -4.54 -15.38
C GLN A 166 8.20 -5.39 -14.15
N GLN A 167 7.21 -6.13 -13.62
CA GLN A 167 7.41 -7.03 -12.47
C GLN A 167 8.37 -8.19 -12.80
N LEU A 168 8.26 -8.77 -14.00
CA LEU A 168 9.18 -9.81 -14.45
C LEU A 168 10.61 -9.29 -14.64
N ASN A 169 10.79 -8.06 -15.12
CA ASN A 169 12.11 -7.43 -15.19
C ASN A 169 12.71 -7.20 -13.79
N ALA A 170 11.90 -6.75 -12.85
CA ALA A 170 12.33 -6.60 -11.45
C ALA A 170 12.69 -7.96 -10.83
N LEU A 171 11.90 -9.01 -11.12
CA LEU A 171 12.19 -10.39 -10.72
C LEU A 171 13.54 -10.85 -11.32
N ALA A 172 13.78 -10.62 -12.60
CA ALA A 172 15.03 -10.99 -13.26
C ALA A 172 16.25 -10.31 -12.62
N GLN A 173 16.13 -9.01 -12.31
CA GLN A 173 17.18 -8.29 -11.59
C GLN A 173 17.42 -8.86 -10.18
N LYS A 174 16.34 -9.17 -9.44
CA LYS A 174 16.40 -9.75 -8.09
C LYS A 174 17.05 -11.14 -8.11
N VAL A 175 16.70 -11.99 -9.10
CA VAL A 175 17.28 -13.32 -9.30
C VAL A 175 18.76 -13.20 -9.63
N SER A 176 19.15 -12.32 -10.53
CA SER A 176 20.55 -12.08 -10.88
C SER A 176 21.37 -11.61 -9.67
N ALA A 177 20.86 -10.62 -8.95
CA ALA A 177 21.56 -10.01 -7.81
C ALA A 177 21.70 -10.95 -6.60
N ARG A 178 20.70 -11.83 -6.36
CA ARG A 178 20.63 -12.64 -5.14
C ARG A 178 21.02 -14.09 -5.35
N LEU A 179 20.72 -14.64 -6.52
CA LEU A 179 20.96 -16.06 -6.83
C LEU A 179 22.10 -16.28 -7.84
N GLY A 180 22.55 -15.20 -8.52
CA GLY A 180 23.60 -15.28 -9.54
C GLY A 180 23.13 -15.97 -10.85
N LEU A 181 21.82 -16.10 -11.05
CA LEU A 181 21.21 -16.74 -12.21
C LEU A 181 20.66 -15.71 -13.18
N THR A 182 20.66 -16.02 -14.48
CA THR A 182 19.96 -15.22 -15.49
C THR A 182 18.53 -15.74 -15.65
N LEU A 183 17.53 -14.89 -15.51
CA LEU A 183 16.12 -15.26 -15.69
C LEU A 183 15.66 -14.92 -17.11
N SER A 184 15.03 -15.87 -17.79
CA SER A 184 14.32 -15.70 -19.06
C SER A 184 12.85 -16.06 -18.89
N ALA A 185 11.94 -15.19 -19.35
CA ALA A 185 10.50 -15.40 -19.30
C ALA A 185 9.87 -14.95 -20.62
N GLY A 186 9.04 -15.82 -21.20
CA GLY A 186 8.33 -15.56 -22.45
C GLY A 186 7.04 -14.76 -22.29
N ALA A 187 6.32 -14.61 -23.40
CA ALA A 187 5.03 -13.95 -23.43
C ALA A 187 3.95 -14.71 -22.62
N ASP A 188 4.02 -16.03 -22.60
CA ASP A 188 3.18 -16.94 -21.83
C ASP A 188 3.25 -16.64 -20.33
N VAL A 189 4.46 -16.48 -19.78
CA VAL A 189 4.68 -16.14 -18.36
C VAL A 189 4.18 -14.73 -18.06
N ARG A 190 4.42 -13.79 -18.97
CA ARG A 190 3.89 -12.41 -18.82
C ARG A 190 2.37 -12.42 -18.76
N ASP A 191 1.71 -13.15 -19.65
CA ASP A 191 0.26 -13.24 -19.70
C ASP A 191 -0.31 -13.98 -18.47
N TYR A 192 0.40 -14.99 -17.97
CA TYR A 192 0.07 -15.66 -16.71
C TYR A 192 0.16 -14.70 -15.52
N VAL A 193 1.23 -13.91 -15.41
CA VAL A 193 1.39 -12.92 -14.34
C VAL A 193 0.32 -11.84 -14.46
N ALA A 194 0.02 -11.35 -15.66
CA ALA A 194 -1.04 -10.36 -15.88
C ALA A 194 -2.42 -10.88 -15.43
N ALA A 195 -2.70 -12.17 -15.61
CA ALA A 195 -3.94 -12.80 -15.17
C ALA A 195 -4.10 -12.88 -13.65
N GLN A 196 -3.01 -12.69 -12.86
CA GLN A 196 -3.08 -12.64 -11.40
C GLN A 196 -3.69 -11.35 -10.85
N CYS A 197 -4.01 -10.38 -11.71
CA CYS A 197 -4.76 -9.18 -11.33
C CYS A 197 -6.21 -9.54 -11.03
N SER A 198 -6.56 -9.66 -9.76
CA SER A 198 -7.94 -9.87 -9.32
C SER A 198 -8.61 -8.55 -8.95
N LYS A 199 -9.97 -8.56 -8.86
CA LYS A 199 -10.73 -7.39 -8.37
C LYS A 199 -10.37 -7.01 -6.93
N GLU A 200 -9.90 -7.96 -6.13
CA GLU A 200 -9.54 -7.75 -4.72
C GLU A 200 -8.10 -7.25 -4.57
N LYS A 201 -7.15 -7.92 -5.22
CA LYS A 201 -5.71 -7.65 -5.09
C LYS A 201 -5.21 -6.59 -6.08
N GLY A 202 -5.90 -6.41 -7.20
CA GLY A 202 -5.45 -5.50 -8.25
C GLY A 202 -4.03 -5.83 -8.72
N ALA A 203 -3.25 -4.80 -9.04
CA ALA A 203 -1.87 -4.94 -9.47
C ALA A 203 -0.94 -5.56 -8.41
N ALA A 204 -1.31 -5.56 -7.11
CA ALA A 204 -0.54 -6.22 -6.06
C ALA A 204 -0.45 -7.74 -6.28
N GLY A 205 -1.45 -8.34 -6.93
CA GLY A 205 -1.42 -9.76 -7.30
C GLY A 205 -0.27 -10.13 -8.23
N LEU A 206 0.14 -9.21 -9.11
CA LEU A 206 1.28 -9.43 -10.01
C LEU A 206 2.60 -9.48 -9.24
N ALA A 207 2.78 -8.54 -8.31
CA ALA A 207 3.96 -8.49 -7.46
C ALA A 207 4.05 -9.73 -6.55
N GLU A 208 2.94 -10.11 -5.92
CA GLU A 208 2.84 -11.32 -5.09
C GLU A 208 3.20 -12.59 -5.90
N CYS A 209 2.72 -12.69 -7.13
CA CYS A 209 3.05 -13.80 -8.02
C CYS A 209 4.57 -13.86 -8.29
N CYS A 210 5.20 -12.74 -8.63
CA CYS A 210 6.64 -12.66 -8.84
C CYS A 210 7.44 -12.96 -7.57
N ASP A 211 6.97 -12.53 -6.40
CA ASP A 211 7.61 -12.86 -5.13
C ASP A 211 7.52 -14.36 -4.78
N LYS A 212 6.39 -15.01 -5.10
CA LYS A 212 6.26 -16.47 -4.98
C LYS A 212 7.26 -17.19 -5.90
N MET A 213 7.38 -16.75 -7.16
CA MET A 213 8.37 -17.30 -8.09
C MET A 213 9.80 -17.13 -7.55
N PHE A 214 10.15 -15.97 -7.01
CA PHE A 214 11.47 -15.74 -6.42
C PHE A 214 11.75 -16.67 -5.24
N ARG A 215 10.76 -16.86 -4.35
CA ARG A 215 10.89 -17.75 -3.18
C ARG A 215 11.11 -19.19 -3.61
N ALA A 216 10.32 -19.67 -4.58
CA ALA A 216 10.46 -21.04 -5.09
C ALA A 216 11.84 -21.27 -5.73
N LEU A 217 12.34 -20.32 -6.53
CA LEU A 217 13.71 -20.41 -7.09
C LEU A 217 14.78 -20.37 -6.00
N SER A 218 14.58 -19.56 -4.95
CA SER A 218 15.49 -19.51 -3.81
C SER A 218 15.55 -20.83 -3.06
N GLU A 219 14.39 -21.44 -2.83
CA GLU A 219 14.27 -22.76 -2.19
C GLU A 219 14.97 -23.84 -3.00
N TYR A 220 14.76 -23.84 -4.32
CA TYR A 220 15.48 -24.76 -5.22
C TYR A 220 17.00 -24.60 -5.11
N CYS A 221 17.50 -23.37 -5.08
CA CYS A 221 18.93 -23.11 -4.94
C CYS A 221 19.48 -23.59 -3.59
N LEU A 222 18.70 -23.48 -2.52
CA LEU A 222 19.10 -23.96 -1.19
C LEU A 222 19.12 -25.49 -1.10
N GLN A 223 18.14 -26.16 -1.72
CA GLN A 223 18.06 -27.63 -1.71
C GLN A 223 19.15 -28.29 -2.56
N THR A 224 19.62 -27.62 -3.60
CA THR A 224 20.59 -28.19 -4.54
C THR A 224 22.02 -28.13 -4.02
N ASP A 225 22.31 -27.42 -2.95
CA ASP A 225 23.62 -27.29 -2.25
C ASP A 225 24.82 -27.00 -3.17
N ALA A 226 24.55 -26.57 -4.41
CA ALA A 226 25.57 -26.26 -5.42
C ALA A 226 25.47 -24.76 -5.75
N LYS A 227 26.61 -24.12 -5.99
CA LYS A 227 26.63 -22.77 -6.55
C LYS A 227 26.13 -22.86 -7.99
N LEU A 228 24.80 -22.68 -8.13
CA LEU A 228 24.13 -22.73 -9.42
C LEU A 228 24.56 -21.53 -10.27
N THR A 229 24.87 -21.78 -11.52
CA THR A 229 25.16 -20.74 -12.52
C THR A 229 24.41 -21.09 -13.80
N GLY A 230 23.98 -20.09 -14.53
CA GLY A 230 23.35 -20.30 -15.83
C GLY A 230 22.02 -19.56 -15.97
N THR A 231 21.21 -20.07 -16.87
CA THR A 231 19.93 -19.45 -17.24
C THR A 231 18.76 -20.30 -16.74
N VAL A 232 17.85 -19.64 -16.03
CA VAL A 232 16.54 -20.18 -15.67
C VAL A 232 15.54 -19.68 -16.71
N THR A 233 14.91 -20.58 -17.41
CA THR A 233 13.81 -20.29 -18.32
C THR A 233 12.49 -20.61 -17.65
N LEU A 234 11.61 -19.64 -17.57
CA LEU A 234 10.24 -19.84 -17.07
C LEU A 234 9.30 -20.13 -18.23
N THR A 235 8.33 -21.00 -18.00
CA THR A 235 7.25 -21.36 -18.93
C THR A 235 5.94 -21.38 -18.17
N ALA A 236 4.88 -20.79 -18.70
CA ALA A 236 3.56 -20.86 -18.10
C ALA A 236 2.71 -21.94 -18.76
N LYS A 237 2.04 -22.75 -17.93
CA LYS A 237 1.06 -23.75 -18.33
C LYS A 237 -0.27 -23.47 -17.61
N PRO A 238 -1.40 -24.08 -18.03
CA PRO A 238 -2.67 -23.86 -17.35
C PRO A 238 -2.66 -24.14 -15.86
N GLU A 239 -1.82 -25.08 -15.43
CA GLU A 239 -1.70 -25.51 -14.03
C GLU A 239 -0.83 -24.58 -13.19
N GLY A 240 0.09 -23.81 -13.81
CA GLY A 240 1.04 -22.97 -13.07
C GLY A 240 2.26 -22.54 -13.89
N VAL A 241 3.30 -22.16 -13.17
CA VAL A 241 4.58 -21.77 -13.77
C VAL A 241 5.61 -22.86 -13.53
N TRP A 242 6.34 -23.18 -14.57
CA TRP A 242 7.40 -24.17 -14.62
C TRP A 242 8.73 -23.48 -14.86
N PHE A 243 9.82 -24.12 -14.48
CA PHE A 243 11.15 -23.62 -14.76
C PHE A 243 12.06 -24.73 -15.24
N CYS A 244 13.03 -24.34 -16.05
CA CYS A 244 14.13 -25.18 -16.54
C CYS A 244 15.44 -24.44 -16.26
N LEU A 245 16.41 -25.13 -15.65
CA LEU A 245 17.75 -24.59 -15.42
C LEU A 245 18.72 -25.25 -16.39
N ASN A 246 19.39 -24.50 -17.29
CA ASN A 246 20.40 -24.95 -18.21
C ASN A 246 19.98 -26.23 -18.97
N ASP A 247 18.79 -26.20 -19.58
CA ASP A 247 18.23 -27.32 -20.39
C ASP A 247 17.96 -28.61 -19.59
N GLN A 248 17.91 -28.55 -18.26
CA GLN A 248 17.44 -29.66 -17.43
C GLN A 248 15.94 -29.90 -17.61
N PRO A 249 15.40 -31.05 -17.16
CA PRO A 249 13.98 -31.29 -17.20
C PRO A 249 13.19 -30.18 -16.48
N GLU A 250 12.08 -29.76 -17.08
CA GLU A 250 11.18 -28.78 -16.47
C GLU A 250 10.63 -29.27 -15.12
N GLN A 251 10.58 -28.38 -14.15
CA GLN A 251 10.02 -28.63 -12.83
C GLN A 251 8.94 -27.58 -12.53
N GLU A 252 7.90 -28.01 -11.82
CA GLU A 252 6.83 -27.10 -11.39
C GLU A 252 7.32 -26.22 -10.26
N LEU A 253 7.19 -24.90 -10.44
CA LEU A 253 7.71 -23.92 -9.49
C LEU A 253 6.92 -23.93 -8.16
N SER A 254 5.60 -24.15 -8.22
CA SER A 254 4.74 -24.20 -7.03
C SER A 254 5.04 -25.41 -6.14
N ALA A 255 5.50 -26.51 -6.70
CA ALA A 255 5.85 -27.72 -5.94
C ALA A 255 7.05 -27.52 -4.98
N LEU A 256 7.83 -26.47 -5.21
CA LEU A 256 8.98 -26.12 -4.36
C LEU A 256 8.61 -25.24 -3.16
N LEU A 257 7.39 -24.69 -3.15
CA LEU A 257 6.96 -23.84 -2.05
C LEU A 257 6.47 -24.69 -0.87
N PRO A 258 6.83 -24.34 0.38
CA PRO A 258 6.22 -24.91 1.57
C PRO A 258 4.68 -24.79 1.53
N ALA A 259 3.97 -25.75 2.11
CA ALA A 259 2.50 -25.82 2.09
C ALA A 259 1.81 -24.53 2.58
N GLU A 260 2.46 -23.80 3.48
CA GLU A 260 2.01 -22.49 4.00
C GLU A 260 1.86 -21.42 2.90
N TYR A 261 2.56 -21.56 1.76
CA TYR A 261 2.56 -20.60 0.66
C TYR A 261 1.74 -21.04 -0.56
N THR A 262 1.32 -22.30 -0.61
CA THR A 262 0.54 -22.83 -1.75
C THR A 262 -0.95 -22.55 -1.67
N GLY A 263 -1.44 -21.95 -0.56
CA GLY A 263 -2.86 -21.60 -0.40
C GLY A 263 -3.77 -22.82 -0.16
N ALA A 264 -3.20 -24.00 0.04
CA ALA A 264 -3.90 -25.15 0.58
C ALA A 264 -4.05 -24.97 2.11
N ALA A 265 -4.69 -23.87 2.54
CA ALA A 265 -5.22 -23.76 3.89
C ALA A 265 -6.43 -24.66 3.94
N GLU A 266 -6.29 -25.71 4.70
CA GLU A 266 -7.24 -26.73 5.09
C GLU A 266 -8.67 -26.24 5.16
N ALA A 267 -9.51 -26.87 4.33
CA ALA A 267 -10.93 -27.02 4.63
C ALA A 267 -11.01 -28.00 5.82
N VAL A 268 -11.21 -27.48 7.03
CA VAL A 268 -11.76 -28.20 8.17
C VAL A 268 -12.98 -27.42 8.66
#